data_b9277357c4dff1082a21c2cc15274c8a
#
_entry.id   b9277357c4dff1082a21c2cc15274c8a
#
_cell.length_a   1.000
_cell.length_b   1.000
_cell.length_c   1.000
_cell.angle_alpha   90.00
_cell.angle_beta   90.00
_cell.angle_gamma   90.00
#
_symmetry.space_group_name_H-M   'P 1'
#
loop_
_entity.id
_entity.type
_entity.pdbx_description
1 polymer ?
#
loop_
_entity_poly.entity_id
_entity_poly.type
_entity_poly.pdbx_seq_one_letter_code
_entity_poly.pdbx_strand_id
1 'polypeptide(L)'
;MEEEEKNQYLVYNMQTDLFDFEELKLRKDFAIKRYKESLYRGELVKELRHGQGICMYEIGRVYEGDWAGDKRHGKGYERFSNGNQYLGDYE
;
A
#
# COMPACT_ATOMS: atom_id res chain seq x y z
N MET A 1 -11.55 -12.56 -14.75
CA MET A 1 -10.22 -12.02 -14.61
C MET A 1 -10.19 -10.78 -13.72
N GLU A 2 -10.90 -9.77 -14.10
CA GLU A 2 -10.92 -8.59 -13.27
C GLU A 2 -11.58 -8.84 -11.94
N GLU A 3 -12.55 -9.72 -11.94
CA GLU A 3 -13.20 -10.09 -10.72
C GLU A 3 -12.22 -10.76 -9.76
N GLU A 4 -11.45 -11.67 -10.29
CA GLU A 4 -10.46 -12.38 -9.50
C GLU A 4 -9.39 -11.43 -8.97
N GLU A 5 -8.97 -10.51 -9.81
CA GLU A 5 -7.99 -9.53 -9.42
C GLU A 5 -8.51 -8.64 -8.30
N LYS A 6 -9.76 -8.22 -8.41
CA LYS A 6 -10.37 -7.41 -7.37
C LYS A 6 -10.44 -8.14 -6.05
N ASN A 7 -10.83 -9.40 -6.10
CA ASN A 7 -10.94 -10.19 -4.89
C ASN A 7 -9.60 -10.35 -4.20
N GLN A 8 -8.56 -10.50 -4.98
CA GLN A 8 -7.23 -10.63 -4.40
C GLN A 8 -6.86 -9.39 -3.60
N TYR A 9 -7.10 -8.22 -4.18
CA TYR A 9 -6.78 -6.97 -3.50
C TYR A 9 -7.66 -6.75 -2.29
N LEU A 10 -8.93 -7.09 -2.41
CA LEU A 10 -9.84 -6.90 -1.29
C LEU A 10 -9.45 -7.76 -0.10
N VAL A 11 -9.17 -9.02 -0.36
CA VAL A 11 -8.78 -9.92 0.72
C VAL A 11 -7.53 -9.38 1.41
N TYR A 12 -6.59 -8.95 0.61
CA TYR A 12 -5.36 -8.44 1.19
C TYR A 12 -5.62 -7.22 2.07
N ASN A 13 -6.49 -6.33 1.61
CA ASN A 13 -6.74 -5.11 2.34
C ASN A 13 -7.37 -5.31 3.69
N MET A 14 -7.92 -6.46 3.93
CA MET A 14 -8.50 -6.75 5.22
C MET A 14 -7.48 -7.28 6.21
N GLN A 15 -6.23 -7.38 5.77
CA GLN A 15 -5.18 -7.98 6.57
C GLN A 15 -3.95 -7.09 6.66
N THR A 16 -4.18 -5.81 6.82
CA THR A 16 -3.05 -4.91 7.00
C THR A 16 -2.49 -5.11 8.40
N ASP A 17 -1.20 -5.00 8.52
CA ASP A 17 -0.52 -5.23 9.79
C ASP A 17 -0.06 -3.96 10.44
N LEU A 18 0.10 -2.90 9.68
CA LEU A 18 0.60 -1.65 10.22
C LEU A 18 -0.49 -0.60 10.38
N PHE A 19 -1.41 -0.53 9.43
CA PHE A 19 -2.42 0.51 9.41
C PHE A 19 -3.80 -0.05 9.72
N ASP A 20 -4.62 0.80 10.33
CA ASP A 20 -6.07 0.56 10.39
C ASP A 20 -6.61 1.05 9.05
N PHE A 21 -6.96 0.12 8.18
CA PHE A 21 -7.40 0.46 6.84
C PHE A 21 -8.67 1.30 6.84
N GLU A 22 -9.57 1.03 7.79
CA GLU A 22 -10.80 1.81 7.86
C GLU A 22 -10.50 3.27 8.20
N GLU A 23 -9.53 3.49 9.05
CA GLU A 23 -9.12 4.84 9.39
C GLU A 23 -8.41 5.50 8.22
N LEU A 24 -7.58 4.74 7.53
CA LEU A 24 -6.84 5.27 6.38
C LEU A 24 -7.79 5.76 5.30
N LYS A 25 -8.87 5.04 5.06
CA LYS A 25 -9.84 5.41 4.05
C LYS A 25 -10.51 6.75 4.33
N LEU A 26 -10.50 7.17 5.58
CA LEU A 26 -11.14 8.42 5.95
C LEU A 26 -10.24 9.63 5.79
N ARG A 27 -8.98 9.39 5.43
CA ARG A 27 -8.06 10.49 5.26
C ARG A 27 -8.48 11.37 4.09
N LYS A 28 -8.25 12.67 4.24
CA LYS A 28 -8.68 13.65 3.26
C LYS A 28 -8.14 13.38 1.87
N ASP A 29 -6.89 12.96 1.80
CA ASP A 29 -6.24 12.77 0.52
C ASP A 29 -6.19 11.31 0.09
N PHE A 30 -7.00 10.46 0.71
CA PHE A 30 -7.02 9.06 0.36
C PHE A 30 -7.53 8.86 -1.05
N ALA A 31 -6.85 8.00 -1.80
CA ALA A 31 -7.25 7.65 -3.15
C ALA A 31 -6.72 6.27 -3.47
N ILE A 32 -7.25 5.70 -4.54
CA ILE A 32 -6.81 4.42 -5.06
C ILE A 32 -6.23 4.68 -6.43
N LYS A 33 -5.00 4.24 -6.64
CA LYS A 33 -4.35 4.48 -7.92
C LYS A 33 -3.71 3.19 -8.42
N ARG A 34 -4.02 2.84 -9.65
CA ARG A 34 -3.47 1.63 -10.24
C ARG A 34 -2.26 1.98 -11.10
N TYR A 35 -1.18 1.28 -10.83
CA TYR A 35 0.03 1.37 -11.64
C TYR A 35 0.12 0.12 -12.51
N LYS A 36 1.11 0.08 -13.36
CA LYS A 36 1.24 -1.05 -14.27
C LYS A 36 1.38 -2.38 -13.51
N GLU A 37 2.14 -2.39 -12.44
CA GLU A 37 2.42 -3.62 -11.72
C GLU A 37 2.08 -3.54 -10.25
N SER A 38 1.22 -2.59 -9.88
CA SER A 38 0.87 -2.46 -8.48
C SER A 38 -0.42 -1.68 -8.33
N LEU A 39 -1.00 -1.79 -7.14
CA LEU A 39 -2.18 -1.03 -6.77
C LEU A 39 -1.89 -0.31 -5.48
N TYR A 40 -2.10 0.99 -5.47
CA TYR A 40 -1.84 1.81 -4.31
C TYR A 40 -3.16 2.25 -3.68
N ARG A 41 -3.22 2.19 -2.36
CA ARG A 41 -4.36 2.69 -1.58
C ARG A 41 -3.81 3.51 -0.44
N GLY A 42 -3.98 4.82 -0.52
CA GLY A 42 -3.43 5.70 0.49
C GLY A 42 -3.50 7.14 0.07
N GLU A 43 -2.72 7.95 0.73
CA GLU A 43 -2.77 9.39 0.50
C GLU A 43 -1.98 9.76 -0.75
N LEU A 44 -2.57 10.63 -1.56
CA LEU A 44 -1.93 11.16 -2.76
C LEU A 44 -1.92 12.67 -2.67
N VAL A 45 -0.80 13.27 -3.08
CA VAL A 45 -0.69 14.71 -3.19
C VAL A 45 -0.10 15.00 -4.56
N LYS A 46 -0.85 15.73 -5.38
CA LYS A 46 -0.44 16.05 -6.75
C LYS A 46 -0.08 14.78 -7.52
N GLU A 47 -0.93 13.75 -7.37
CA GLU A 47 -0.78 12.47 -8.06
C GLU A 47 0.42 11.66 -7.60
N LEU A 48 1.09 12.06 -6.53
CA LEU A 48 2.23 11.32 -5.99
C LEU A 48 1.85 10.68 -4.67
N ARG A 49 2.33 9.47 -4.44
CA ARG A 49 2.11 8.80 -3.16
C ARG A 49 2.80 9.60 -2.08
N HIS A 50 2.07 9.82 -1.01
CA HIS A 50 2.53 10.70 0.05
C HIS A 50 1.84 10.29 1.34
N GLY A 51 2.41 10.71 2.50
CA GLY A 51 1.79 10.38 3.76
C GLY A 51 1.80 8.88 4.01
N GLN A 52 0.64 8.30 4.26
CA GLN A 52 0.54 6.88 4.56
C GLN A 52 -0.22 6.14 3.48
N GLY A 53 0.27 4.96 3.14
CA GLY A 53 -0.38 4.20 2.09
C GLY A 53 0.10 2.77 2.02
N ILE A 54 -0.69 1.96 1.33
CA ILE A 54 -0.44 0.55 1.12
C ILE A 54 -0.30 0.31 -0.37
N CYS A 55 0.81 -0.29 -0.75
CA CYS A 55 1.04 -0.62 -2.16
C CYS A 55 1.17 -2.13 -2.30
N MET A 56 0.28 -2.71 -3.10
CA MET A 56 0.30 -4.13 -3.39
C MET A 56 0.92 -4.35 -4.74
N TYR A 57 1.98 -5.15 -4.76
CA TYR A 57 2.67 -5.44 -5.99
C TYR A 57 2.19 -6.75 -6.58
N GLU A 58 2.38 -6.90 -7.87
CA GLU A 58 1.79 -7.98 -8.63
C GLU A 58 2.18 -9.37 -8.14
N ILE A 59 3.39 -9.49 -7.63
CA ILE A 59 3.91 -10.80 -7.24
C ILE A 59 3.67 -11.11 -5.76
N GLY A 60 2.68 -10.47 -5.16
CA GLY A 60 2.35 -10.76 -3.78
C GLY A 60 3.17 -10.03 -2.76
N ARG A 61 3.95 -9.08 -3.19
CA ARG A 61 4.72 -8.25 -2.26
C ARG A 61 3.89 -7.03 -1.90
N VAL A 62 3.99 -6.61 -0.66
CA VAL A 62 3.18 -5.50 -0.16
C VAL A 62 4.01 -4.59 0.70
N TYR A 63 3.82 -3.30 0.53
CA TYR A 63 4.43 -2.30 1.38
C TYR A 63 3.34 -1.48 2.05
N GLU A 64 3.43 -1.34 3.38
CA GLU A 64 2.56 -0.47 4.17
C GLU A 64 3.45 0.50 4.92
N GLY A 65 3.26 1.78 4.70
CA GLY A 65 4.13 2.71 5.42
C GLY A 65 4.03 4.12 4.90
N ASP A 66 5.06 4.88 5.22
CA ASP A 66 5.13 6.28 4.85
C ASP A 66 5.65 6.43 3.44
N TRP A 67 5.23 7.50 2.79
CA TRP A 67 5.61 7.85 1.43
C TRP A 67 5.93 9.32 1.36
N ALA A 68 6.85 9.68 0.49
CA ALA A 68 7.17 11.08 0.25
C ALA A 68 7.60 11.21 -1.20
N GLY A 69 6.89 12.07 -1.96
CA GLY A 69 7.24 12.32 -3.35
C GLY A 69 7.27 11.06 -4.19
N ASP A 70 6.29 10.17 -3.96
CA ASP A 70 6.12 8.93 -4.71
C ASP A 70 7.15 7.86 -4.35
N LYS A 71 7.87 8.04 -3.25
CA LYS A 71 8.88 7.08 -2.82
C LYS A 71 8.61 6.63 -1.40
N ARG A 72 9.01 5.41 -1.09
CA ARG A 72 8.92 4.92 0.28
C ARG A 72 9.80 5.79 1.17
N HIS A 73 9.31 6.02 2.38
CA HIS A 73 10.00 6.95 3.25
C HIS A 73 9.60 6.65 4.70
N GLY A 74 10.46 7.06 5.65
CA GLY A 74 10.11 6.95 7.05
C GLY A 74 9.91 5.52 7.50
N LYS A 75 8.84 5.27 8.23
CA LYS A 75 8.57 3.94 8.76
C LYS A 75 7.76 3.13 7.78
N GLY A 76 8.09 1.86 7.65
CA GLY A 76 7.36 1.01 6.75
C GLY A 76 7.45 -0.45 7.12
N TYR A 77 6.50 -1.21 6.63
CA TYR A 77 6.41 -2.64 6.83
C TYR A 77 6.23 -3.29 5.46
N GLU A 78 7.10 -4.24 5.16
CA GLU A 78 7.04 -4.89 3.86
C GLU A 78 6.94 -6.39 4.04
N ARG A 79 6.05 -7.01 3.28
CA ARG A 79 5.92 -8.46 3.23
C ARG A 79 6.26 -8.92 1.84
N PHE A 80 7.06 -9.98 1.77
CA PHE A 80 7.50 -10.52 0.49
C PHE A 80 6.76 -11.78 0.18
N SER A 81 6.71 -12.13 -1.11
CA SER A 81 5.94 -13.29 -1.56
C SER A 81 6.44 -14.60 -0.95
N ASN A 82 7.69 -14.65 -0.51
CA ASN A 82 8.23 -15.87 0.09
C ASN A 82 7.98 -15.96 1.60
N GLY A 83 7.22 -15.00 2.15
CA GLY A 83 6.90 -15.02 3.56
C GLY A 83 7.83 -14.19 4.42
N ASN A 84 8.91 -13.68 3.88
CA ASN A 84 9.79 -12.81 4.65
C ASN A 84 9.13 -11.48 4.91
N GLN A 85 9.55 -10.83 5.98
CA GLN A 85 9.00 -9.55 6.39
C GLN A 85 10.11 -8.61 6.78
N TYR A 86 9.84 -7.32 6.61
CA TYR A 86 10.76 -6.29 7.05
C TYR A 86 9.96 -5.15 7.68
N LEU A 87 10.36 -4.75 8.87
CA LEU A 87 9.74 -3.61 9.54
C LEU A 87 10.87 -2.68 9.95
N GLY A 88 10.86 -1.47 9.43
CA GLY A 88 11.95 -0.56 9.75
C GLY A 88 11.86 0.74 8.99
N ASP A 89 13.01 1.35 8.81
CA ASP A 89 13.11 2.68 8.22
C ASP A 89 13.43 2.59 6.73
N TYR A 90 12.88 3.54 5.98
CA TYR A 90 13.14 3.71 4.57
C TYR A 90 13.62 5.13 4.34
N GLU A 91 14.44 5.30 3.36
CA GLU A 91 14.88 6.61 2.95
C GLU A 91 14.31 6.93 1.59
#